data_9ed6544e26181157102937f02f225286
#
_entry.id   9ed6544e26181157102937f02f225286
#
_cell.length_a   1.000
_cell.length_b   1.000
_cell.length_c   1.000
_cell.angle_alpha   90.00
_cell.angle_beta   90.00
_cell.angle_gamma   90.00
#
_symmetry.space_group_name_H-M   'P 1'
#
loop_
_entity.id
_entity.type
_entity.pdbx_description
1 polymer ?
#
loop_
_entity_poly.entity_id
_entity_poly.type
_entity_poly.pdbx_seq_one_letter_code
_entity_poly.pdbx_strand_id
1 'polypeptide(L)' 'RARAAQIELRLSVDMALLLNEQTLLEPETLFVERTYFQDVENISGNQEEAEIISAEMRRELINQMMRRLAAIYPI' A
#
# COMPACT_ATOMS: atom_id res chain seq x y z
N ARG A 1 16.90 -28.72 4.57
CA ARG A 1 15.90 -28.49 3.55
C ARG A 1 15.29 -27.08 3.69
N ALA A 2 15.30 -26.36 2.58
CA ALA A 2 14.71 -25.01 2.57
C ALA A 2 13.19 -25.07 2.72
N ARG A 3 12.65 -24.11 3.41
CA ARG A 3 11.21 -23.99 3.58
C ARG A 3 10.79 -22.60 3.18
N ALA A 4 9.61 -22.51 2.59
CA ALA A 4 9.00 -21.24 2.24
C ALA A 4 7.84 -20.98 3.20
N ALA A 5 7.80 -19.77 3.73
CA ALA A 5 6.66 -19.31 4.50
C ALA A 5 5.91 -18.30 3.65
N GLN A 6 4.59 -18.38 3.67
CA GLN A 6 3.76 -17.41 2.98
C GLN A 6 3.59 -16.19 3.87
N ILE A 7 3.95 -15.03 3.33
CA ILE A 7 3.86 -13.76 4.05
C ILE A 7 2.84 -12.88 3.35
N GLU A 8 1.93 -12.33 4.12
CA GLU A 8 0.95 -11.39 3.61
C GLU A 8 1.28 -10.00 4.15
N LEU A 9 1.39 -9.04 3.25
CA LEU A 9 1.62 -7.65 3.60
C LEU A 9 0.38 -6.85 3.25
N ARG A 10 -0.01 -5.97 4.14
CA ARG A 10 -1.13 -5.07 3.91
C ARG A 10 -0.72 -3.67 4.33
N LEU A 11 -0.92 -2.73 3.43
CA LEU A 11 -0.68 -1.32 3.70
C LEU A 11 -1.98 -0.58 3.49
N SER A 12 -2.40 0.21 4.47
CA SER A 12 -3.65 0.94 4.39
C SER A 12 -3.48 2.37 4.83
N VAL A 13 -4.38 3.22 4.38
CA VAL A 13 -4.43 4.62 4.79
C VAL A 13 -5.88 5.06 4.83
N ASP A 14 -6.21 5.88 5.81
CA ASP A 14 -7.51 6.52 5.88
C ASP A 14 -7.36 7.91 5.26
N MET A 15 -8.23 8.22 4.32
CA MET A 15 -8.16 9.45 3.56
C MET A 15 -9.49 10.18 3.60
N ALA A 16 -9.43 11.49 3.83
CA ALA A 16 -10.58 12.37 3.74
C ALA A 16 -10.09 13.70 3.17
N LEU A 17 -10.97 14.45 2.57
CA LEU A 17 -10.63 15.77 2.04
C LEU A 17 -11.63 16.80 2.51
N LEU A 18 -11.12 17.83 3.15
CA LEU A 18 -11.94 18.94 3.63
C LEU A 18 -11.42 20.24 3.04
N LEU A 19 -12.35 21.14 2.77
CA LEU A 19 -12.02 22.50 2.32
C LEU A 19 -12.97 23.44 3.05
N ASN A 20 -12.39 24.35 3.88
CA ASN A 20 -13.17 25.31 4.64
C ASN A 20 -14.30 24.64 5.41
N GLU A 21 -13.96 23.57 6.13
CA GLU A 21 -14.89 22.79 6.96
C GLU A 21 -15.94 22.00 6.16
N GLN A 22 -15.85 22.07 4.83
CA GLN A 22 -16.74 21.29 3.98
C GLN A 22 -16.04 20.01 3.56
N THR A 23 -16.72 18.88 3.73
CA THR A 23 -16.20 17.60 3.32
C THR A 23 -16.37 17.42 1.82
N LEU A 24 -15.25 17.33 1.11
CA LEU A 24 -15.25 17.09 -0.32
C LEU A 24 -15.07 15.62 -0.66
N LEU A 25 -14.43 14.88 0.25
CA LEU A 25 -14.26 13.45 0.11
C LEU A 25 -14.49 12.84 1.49
N GLU A 26 -15.53 12.01 1.58
CA GLU A 26 -15.83 11.32 2.83
C GLU A 26 -14.70 10.40 3.23
N PRO A 27 -14.47 10.18 4.53
CA PRO A 27 -13.42 9.29 4.97
C PRO A 27 -13.56 7.92 4.32
N GLU A 28 -12.45 7.44 3.77
CA GLU A 28 -12.40 6.17 3.07
C GLU A 28 -11.07 5.50 3.40
N THR A 29 -11.10 4.19 3.61
CA THR A 29 -9.87 3.42 3.81
C THR A 29 -9.44 2.85 2.48
N LEU A 30 -8.23 3.20 2.06
CA LEU A 30 -7.61 2.63 0.88
C LEU A 30 -6.56 1.63 1.32
N PHE A 31 -6.37 0.57 0.55
CA PHE A 31 -5.38 -0.43 0.94
C PHE A 31 -4.80 -1.15 -0.27
N VAL A 32 -3.64 -1.75 -0.03
CA VAL A 32 -2.95 -2.60 -0.99
C VAL A 32 -2.51 -3.84 -0.23
N GLU A 33 -2.67 -5.00 -0.85
CA GLU A 33 -2.23 -6.26 -0.28
C GLU A 33 -1.32 -6.97 -1.26
N ARG A 34 -0.30 -7.65 -0.71
CA ARG A 34 0.61 -8.48 -1.49
C ARG A 34 0.97 -9.70 -0.69
N THR A 35 1.14 -10.80 -1.40
CA THR A 35 1.59 -12.05 -0.80
C THR A 35 2.92 -12.43 -1.45
N TYR A 36 3.89 -12.84 -0.64
CA TYR A 36 5.12 -13.37 -1.16
C TYR A 36 5.59 -14.54 -0.33
N PHE A 37 6.50 -15.33 -0.89
CA PHE A 37 7.04 -16.49 -0.20
C PHE A 37 8.43 -16.17 0.30
N GLN A 38 8.62 -16.41 1.58
CA GLN A 38 9.87 -16.13 2.26
C GLN A 38 10.64 -17.42 2.43
N ASP A 39 11.93 -17.39 2.04
CA ASP A 39 12.84 -18.50 2.27
C ASP A 39 13.42 -18.33 3.68
N VAL A 40 13.06 -19.23 4.58
CA VAL A 40 13.47 -19.10 5.99
C VAL A 40 14.97 -19.22 6.19
N GLU A 41 15.70 -19.68 5.17
CA GLU A 41 17.14 -19.82 5.24
C GLU A 41 17.91 -18.64 4.63
N ASN A 42 17.21 -17.68 4.03
CA ASN A 42 17.84 -16.55 3.37
C ASN A 42 17.29 -15.23 3.90
N ILE A 43 17.71 -14.89 5.11
CA ILE A 43 17.18 -13.71 5.81
C ILE A 43 17.46 -12.42 5.06
N SER A 44 18.70 -12.24 4.56
CA SER A 44 19.06 -11.00 3.84
C SER A 44 18.25 -10.80 2.58
N GLY A 45 18.11 -11.87 1.77
CA GLY A 45 17.33 -11.80 0.55
C GLY A 45 15.86 -11.53 0.82
N ASN A 46 15.33 -12.10 1.90
CA ASN A 46 13.95 -11.87 2.29
C ASN A 46 13.71 -10.41 2.68
N GLN A 47 14.67 -9.80 3.37
CA GLN A 47 14.54 -8.39 3.75
C GLN A 47 14.54 -7.48 2.53
N GLU A 48 15.41 -7.76 1.57
CA GLU A 48 15.45 -6.99 0.34
C GLU A 48 14.15 -7.11 -0.43
N GLU A 49 13.62 -8.32 -0.53
CA GLU A 49 12.36 -8.55 -1.23
C GLU A 49 11.21 -7.82 -0.55
N ALA A 50 11.15 -7.89 0.77
CA ALA A 50 10.09 -7.20 1.53
C ALA A 50 10.17 -5.70 1.32
N GLU A 51 11.37 -5.12 1.28
CA GLU A 51 11.54 -3.70 1.05
C GLU A 51 11.08 -3.27 -0.33
N ILE A 52 11.40 -4.08 -1.34
CA ILE A 52 10.99 -3.80 -2.72
C ILE A 52 9.47 -3.85 -2.83
N ILE A 53 8.86 -4.89 -2.27
CA ILE A 53 7.41 -5.05 -2.31
C ILE A 53 6.73 -3.91 -1.56
N SER A 54 7.26 -3.54 -0.40
CA SER A 54 6.68 -2.43 0.38
C SER A 54 6.75 -1.11 -0.37
N ALA A 55 7.85 -0.86 -1.07
CA ALA A 55 7.98 0.35 -1.87
C ALA A 55 6.96 0.38 -3.01
N GLU A 56 6.74 -0.76 -3.65
CA GLU A 56 5.74 -0.86 -4.71
C GLU A 56 4.32 -0.65 -4.17
N MET A 57 4.05 -1.21 -2.99
CA MET A 57 2.76 -1.04 -2.34
C MET A 57 2.49 0.42 -1.99
N ARG A 58 3.50 1.13 -1.48
CA ARG A 58 3.35 2.56 -1.17
C ARG A 58 3.05 3.36 -2.43
N ARG A 59 3.75 3.05 -3.53
CA ARG A 59 3.52 3.74 -4.79
C ARG A 59 2.10 3.50 -5.29
N GLU A 60 1.63 2.25 -5.23
CA GLU A 60 0.29 1.92 -5.65
C GLU A 60 -0.75 2.62 -4.78
N LEU A 61 -0.53 2.67 -3.47
CA LEU A 61 -1.44 3.35 -2.56
C LEU A 61 -1.51 4.85 -2.85
N ILE A 62 -0.37 5.47 -3.09
CA ILE A 62 -0.32 6.89 -3.48
C ILE A 62 -1.09 7.11 -4.78
N ASN A 63 -0.95 6.21 -5.74
CA ASN A 63 -1.69 6.33 -7.00
C ASN A 63 -3.20 6.23 -6.77
N GLN A 64 -3.65 5.37 -5.85
CA GLN A 64 -5.06 5.31 -5.50
C GLN A 64 -5.53 6.63 -4.90
N MET A 65 -4.74 7.23 -4.02
CA MET A 65 -5.06 8.52 -3.42
C MET A 65 -5.14 9.60 -4.49
N MET A 66 -4.19 9.63 -5.41
CA MET A 66 -4.17 10.63 -6.48
C MET A 66 -5.38 10.50 -7.39
N ARG A 67 -5.82 9.28 -7.67
CA ARG A 67 -7.02 9.08 -8.47
C ARG A 67 -8.27 9.62 -7.77
N ARG A 68 -8.34 9.48 -6.45
CA ARG A 68 -9.46 10.04 -5.67
C ARG A 68 -9.46 11.57 -5.76
N LEU A 69 -8.29 12.17 -5.63
CA LEU A 69 -8.16 13.62 -5.73
C LEU A 69 -8.49 14.11 -7.14
N ALA A 70 -8.04 13.41 -8.15
CA ALA A 70 -8.30 13.79 -9.55
C ALA A 70 -9.79 13.75 -9.89
N ALA A 71 -10.55 12.90 -9.22
CA ALA A 71 -12.00 12.84 -9.43
C ALA A 71 -12.70 14.08 -8.90
N ILE A 72 -12.10 14.76 -7.91
CA ILE A 72 -12.67 15.98 -7.32
C ILE A 72 -12.13 17.22 -8.02
N TYR A 73 -10.85 17.22 -8.36
CA TYR A 73 -10.19 18.33 -9.03
C TYR A 73 -9.57 17.84 -10.34
N PRO A 74 -10.39 17.56 -11.34
CA PRO A 74 -9.87 17.15 -12.64
C PRO A 74 -9.10 18.29 -13.29
N ILE A 75 -7.95 17.95 -13.86
CA ILE A 75 -7.09 18.91 -14.53
C ILE A 75 -7.18 18.73 -16.03
#